data_903e5d0b0d985bb3ac7fe22c2ee1793f
#
_entry.id   903e5d0b0d985bb3ac7fe22c2ee1793f
#
_cell.length_a   1.000
_cell.length_b   1.000
_cell.length_c   1.000
_cell.angle_alpha   90.00
_cell.angle_beta   90.00
_cell.angle_gamma   90.00
#
_symmetry.space_group_name_H-M   'P 1'
#
loop_
_entity.id
_entity.type
_entity.pdbx_description
1 polymer ?
#
loop_
_entity_poly.entity_id
_entity_poly.type
_entity_poly.pdbx_seq_one_letter_code
_entity_poly.pdbx_strand_id
1 'polypeptide(L)'
;MSKVSNLDLKIQLTNEFLRNGGLQSIRDNQLLEDLINFNKNDLNTVTTRLNAFMSSILGNHITPPYFSESQISEYESFLQKSNYFDQIQIDKEEEFDKVYELLKGVNHMLFRGQRESRWRLYSKLQRFWIWHKLYETENNYLDFLQKMVKAGKAKYQDKMEEILEENHMDAINEIAILGFLQHHETPTPLLDWTYSFQNSLFFGTDNIESNVGMKEIDNYFSVYYIQEKDFGQGGMRKILDDSLNRLGTELKLAFMEKLAVDEDDFKKMKELFEERSFFDTNRIKGSGLIKQLTRIENLVNIPVTYFSDSESDSHLIFSLTNSGNIKNQKGVFIWNADVSKPLEIKGNELYNESRSKSEPEDYRFSGCYNINKELAPYILAKLEKDGVTREFIYPDSDLNTLHIYEDCKRATTK
;
A
#
# COMPACT_ATOMS: atom_id res chain seq x y z
N MET A 1 18.77 35.03 0.07
CA MET A 1 17.41 34.50 -0.07
C MET A 1 16.79 35.19 -1.27
N SER A 2 16.71 34.51 -2.42
CA SER A 2 16.04 35.05 -3.61
C SER A 2 14.55 35.19 -3.29
N LYS A 3 13.98 36.34 -3.56
CA LYS A 3 12.54 36.53 -3.48
C LYS A 3 11.91 35.62 -4.53
N VAL A 4 11.29 34.51 -4.09
CA VAL A 4 10.42 33.70 -4.95
C VAL A 4 9.37 34.65 -5.51
N SER A 5 9.24 34.76 -6.81
CA SER A 5 8.25 35.65 -7.44
C SER A 5 6.84 35.17 -7.04
N ASN A 6 5.87 36.07 -7.03
CA ASN A 6 4.48 35.69 -6.75
C ASN A 6 3.96 34.66 -7.78
N LEU A 7 4.47 34.72 -8.99
CA LEU A 7 4.18 33.77 -10.07
C LEU A 7 4.76 32.37 -9.76
N ASP A 8 6.03 32.29 -9.33
CA ASP A 8 6.65 31.00 -8.96
C ASP A 8 5.89 30.34 -7.81
N LEU A 9 5.44 31.14 -6.84
CA LEU A 9 4.64 30.63 -5.73
C LEU A 9 3.27 30.11 -6.20
N LYS A 10 2.59 30.85 -7.09
CA LYS A 10 1.30 30.44 -7.69
C LYS A 10 1.45 29.16 -8.51
N ILE A 11 2.49 29.06 -9.34
CA ILE A 11 2.80 27.86 -10.13
C ILE A 11 3.07 26.68 -9.21
N GLN A 12 3.83 26.88 -8.15
CA GLN A 12 4.15 25.84 -7.18
C GLN A 12 2.89 25.33 -6.45
N LEU A 13 2.03 26.24 -6.01
CA LEU A 13 0.74 25.92 -5.38
C LEU A 13 -0.23 25.25 -6.34
N THR A 14 -0.29 25.69 -7.59
CA THR A 14 -1.09 25.08 -8.65
C THR A 14 -0.62 23.66 -8.92
N ASN A 15 0.69 23.44 -9.05
CA ASN A 15 1.26 22.12 -9.21
C ASN A 15 0.96 21.21 -8.02
N GLU A 16 1.04 21.72 -6.81
CA GLU A 16 0.73 20.97 -5.60
C GLU A 16 -0.76 20.62 -5.51
N PHE A 17 -1.64 21.52 -5.92
CA PHE A 17 -3.08 21.28 -6.00
C PHE A 17 -3.44 20.24 -7.07
N LEU A 18 -2.89 20.36 -8.27
CA LEU A 18 -3.11 19.39 -9.34
C LEU A 18 -2.61 17.99 -8.96
N ARG A 19 -1.45 17.93 -8.30
CA ARG A 19 -0.90 16.70 -7.73
C ARG A 19 -1.78 16.10 -6.64
N ASN A 20 -2.56 16.93 -5.97
CA ASN A 20 -3.45 16.54 -4.90
C ASN A 20 -4.87 16.15 -5.39
N GLY A 21 -5.06 15.91 -6.69
CA GLY A 21 -6.35 15.45 -7.24
C GLY A 21 -7.44 16.51 -7.24
N GLY A 22 -7.08 17.80 -7.11
CA GLY A 22 -8.01 18.94 -7.08
C GLY A 22 -8.86 19.17 -8.34
N LEU A 23 -8.87 18.23 -9.25
CA LEU A 23 -9.37 18.34 -10.60
C LEU A 23 -10.90 18.40 -10.70
N GLN A 24 -11.61 17.70 -9.82
CA GLN A 24 -13.06 17.64 -9.89
C GLN A 24 -13.71 18.86 -9.26
N SER A 25 -13.05 19.46 -8.29
CA SER A 25 -13.49 20.69 -7.65
C SER A 25 -13.17 21.95 -8.48
N ILE A 26 -12.37 21.82 -9.57
CA ILE A 26 -12.21 22.88 -10.58
C ILE A 26 -13.48 23.10 -11.40
N ARG A 27 -14.35 22.11 -11.49
CA ARG A 27 -15.71 22.34 -11.97
C ARG A 27 -16.48 23.33 -11.08
N ASP A 28 -16.04 23.47 -9.85
CA ASP A 28 -16.49 24.51 -8.93
C ASP A 28 -15.50 25.69 -9.03
N ASN A 29 -15.86 26.73 -9.78
CA ASN A 29 -15.04 27.92 -10.02
C ASN A 29 -14.46 28.53 -8.72
N GLN A 30 -15.10 28.28 -7.57
CA GLN A 30 -14.73 28.79 -6.27
C GLN A 30 -13.37 28.26 -5.80
N LEU A 31 -13.06 26.99 -6.05
CA LEU A 31 -11.78 26.43 -5.60
C LEU A 31 -10.60 26.93 -6.43
N LEU A 32 -10.85 27.18 -7.71
CA LEU A 32 -9.88 27.80 -8.60
C LEU A 32 -9.59 29.25 -8.16
N GLU A 33 -10.64 30.00 -7.80
CA GLU A 33 -10.52 31.36 -7.27
C GLU A 33 -9.77 31.38 -5.93
N ASP A 34 -10.04 30.45 -5.05
CA ASP A 34 -9.33 30.32 -3.77
C ASP A 34 -7.84 30.01 -3.96
N LEU A 35 -7.47 29.19 -4.97
CA LEU A 35 -6.06 28.91 -5.30
C LEU A 35 -5.36 30.11 -5.93
N ILE A 36 -6.04 30.85 -6.80
CA ILE A 36 -5.52 32.07 -7.43
C ILE A 36 -5.32 33.18 -6.40
N ASN A 37 -6.24 33.28 -5.47
CA ASN A 37 -6.24 34.30 -4.41
C ASN A 37 -5.56 33.82 -3.11
N PHE A 38 -4.82 32.72 -3.17
CA PHE A 38 -4.20 32.10 -2.01
C PHE A 38 -3.37 33.10 -1.20
N ASN A 39 -3.78 33.25 0.05
CA ASN A 39 -2.99 33.92 1.07
C ASN A 39 -2.44 32.85 2.02
N LYS A 40 -1.15 32.93 2.39
CA LYS A 40 -0.49 31.95 3.30
C LYS A 40 -1.27 31.64 4.58
N ASN A 41 -2.19 32.52 4.97
CA ASN A 41 -3.00 32.37 6.17
C ASN A 41 -4.21 31.44 5.99
N ASP A 42 -4.48 30.94 4.77
CA ASP A 42 -5.67 30.16 4.45
C ASP A 42 -5.40 28.69 4.10
N LEU A 43 -4.23 28.19 4.50
CA LEU A 43 -3.81 26.78 4.28
C LEU A 43 -4.86 25.78 4.81
N ASN A 44 -5.54 26.11 5.90
CA ASN A 44 -6.55 25.26 6.51
C ASN A 44 -7.80 25.10 5.61
N THR A 45 -8.23 26.14 4.93
CA THR A 45 -9.39 26.10 4.04
C THR A 45 -9.10 25.25 2.80
N VAL A 46 -7.91 25.39 2.20
CA VAL A 46 -7.47 24.58 1.06
C VAL A 46 -7.35 23.12 1.46
N THR A 47 -6.76 22.82 2.62
CA THR A 47 -6.64 21.46 3.14
C THR A 47 -8.00 20.83 3.42
N THR A 48 -8.92 21.58 4.01
CA THR A 48 -10.27 21.09 4.31
C THR A 48 -11.04 20.76 3.02
N ARG A 49 -10.92 21.58 1.99
CA ARG A 49 -11.58 21.37 0.70
C ARG A 49 -10.93 20.23 -0.09
N LEU A 50 -9.61 20.08 -0.01
CA LEU A 50 -8.89 18.92 -0.55
C LEU A 50 -9.35 17.63 0.10
N ASN A 51 -9.54 17.62 1.41
CA ASN A 51 -10.06 16.45 2.13
C ASN A 51 -11.51 16.13 1.73
N ALA A 52 -12.36 17.13 1.60
CA ALA A 52 -13.74 16.95 1.14
C ALA A 52 -13.78 16.40 -0.30
N PHE A 53 -12.88 16.86 -1.17
CA PHE A 53 -12.74 16.38 -2.52
C PHE A 53 -12.24 14.94 -2.57
N MET A 54 -11.20 14.59 -1.81
CA MET A 54 -10.70 13.22 -1.72
C MET A 54 -11.79 12.27 -1.23
N SER A 55 -12.57 12.69 -0.22
CA SER A 55 -13.73 11.92 0.26
C SER A 55 -14.80 11.74 -0.81
N SER A 56 -15.01 12.71 -1.69
CA SER A 56 -16.01 12.63 -2.77
C SER A 56 -15.59 11.69 -3.90
N ILE A 57 -14.28 11.62 -4.20
CA ILE A 57 -13.75 10.70 -5.23
C ILE A 57 -13.76 9.26 -4.72
N LEU A 58 -13.36 9.06 -3.46
CA LEU A 58 -13.16 7.75 -2.89
C LEU A 58 -14.46 7.09 -2.41
N GLY A 59 -15.56 7.85 -2.41
CA GLY A 59 -16.90 7.37 -2.00
C GLY A 59 -17.09 7.34 -0.49
N ASN A 60 -18.26 7.83 -0.03
CA ASN A 60 -18.55 8.00 1.40
C ASN A 60 -19.25 6.80 2.06
N HIS A 61 -19.26 5.62 1.43
CA HIS A 61 -20.10 4.52 1.92
C HIS A 61 -19.26 3.36 2.48
N ILE A 62 -18.82 3.53 3.73
CA ILE A 62 -18.39 2.38 4.52
C ILE A 62 -19.66 1.82 5.19
N THR A 63 -20.22 0.77 4.61
CA THR A 63 -21.16 -0.05 5.34
C THR A 63 -20.38 -0.80 6.42
N PRO A 64 -20.73 -0.69 7.71
CA PRO A 64 -20.05 -1.48 8.74
C PRO A 64 -20.09 -2.96 8.34
N PRO A 65 -18.94 -3.62 8.20
CA PRO A 65 -18.95 -5.01 7.81
C PRO A 65 -19.56 -5.87 8.92
N TYR A 66 -20.34 -6.87 8.52
CA TYR A 66 -20.84 -7.88 9.45
C TYR A 66 -19.69 -8.88 9.73
N PHE A 67 -19.33 -9.06 10.99
CA PHE A 67 -18.30 -9.98 11.42
C PHE A 67 -18.89 -11.27 11.97
N SER A 68 -18.36 -12.40 11.53
CA SER A 68 -18.63 -13.70 12.11
C SER A 68 -17.33 -14.49 12.25
N GLU A 69 -17.24 -15.36 13.26
CA GLU A 69 -16.08 -16.23 13.48
C GLU A 69 -15.79 -17.15 12.29
N SER A 70 -16.82 -17.49 11.51
CA SER A 70 -16.68 -18.29 10.28
C SER A 70 -15.88 -17.58 9.18
N GLN A 71 -15.70 -16.27 9.25
CA GLN A 71 -14.95 -15.50 8.26
C GLN A 71 -13.43 -15.72 8.34
N ILE A 72 -12.91 -16.15 9.49
CA ILE A 72 -11.49 -16.50 9.67
C ILE A 72 -11.23 -17.98 9.35
N SER A 73 -12.21 -18.71 8.81
CA SER A 73 -12.00 -20.12 8.49
C SER A 73 -10.80 -20.30 7.55
N GLU A 74 -10.02 -21.31 7.84
CA GLU A 74 -8.91 -21.75 7.00
C GLU A 74 -9.44 -22.52 5.79
N TYR A 75 -8.60 -22.75 4.78
CA TYR A 75 -8.92 -23.66 3.69
C TYR A 75 -8.85 -25.10 4.18
N GLU A 76 -9.88 -25.88 3.86
CA GLU A 76 -9.96 -27.28 4.22
C GLU A 76 -9.23 -28.20 3.22
N SER A 77 -9.05 -27.72 1.98
CA SER A 77 -8.42 -28.47 0.90
C SER A 77 -7.92 -27.54 -0.21
N PHE A 78 -7.04 -28.05 -1.07
CA PHE A 78 -6.64 -27.37 -2.29
C PHE A 78 -7.80 -27.12 -3.25
N LEU A 79 -8.79 -28.01 -3.30
CA LEU A 79 -10.00 -27.81 -4.10
C LEU A 79 -10.78 -26.58 -3.63
N GLN A 80 -10.94 -26.38 -2.33
CA GLN A 80 -11.58 -25.17 -1.80
C GLN A 80 -10.75 -23.94 -2.10
N LYS A 81 -9.43 -24.01 -1.95
CA LYS A 81 -8.50 -22.91 -2.21
C LYS A 81 -8.47 -22.51 -3.69
N SER A 82 -8.68 -23.46 -4.63
CA SER A 82 -8.69 -23.20 -6.08
C SER A 82 -9.83 -22.28 -6.53
N ASN A 83 -10.86 -22.09 -5.71
CA ASN A 83 -11.90 -21.10 -6.00
C ASN A 83 -11.37 -19.66 -5.95
N TYR A 84 -10.21 -19.42 -5.34
CA TYR A 84 -9.68 -18.07 -5.10
C TYR A 84 -8.31 -17.84 -5.71
N PHE A 85 -7.55 -18.90 -6.04
CA PHE A 85 -6.18 -18.80 -6.51
C PHE A 85 -5.92 -19.73 -7.69
N ASP A 86 -5.10 -19.28 -8.62
CA ASP A 86 -4.39 -20.17 -9.52
C ASP A 86 -3.27 -20.87 -8.75
N GLN A 87 -3.26 -22.21 -8.75
CA GLN A 87 -2.40 -22.98 -7.88
C GLN A 87 -1.44 -23.87 -8.65
N ILE A 88 -0.21 -23.95 -8.17
CA ILE A 88 0.81 -24.92 -8.60
C ILE A 88 1.33 -25.63 -7.35
N GLN A 89 1.25 -26.96 -7.31
CA GLN A 89 1.87 -27.80 -6.27
C GLN A 89 3.29 -28.16 -6.66
N ILE A 90 4.20 -28.15 -5.66
CA ILE A 90 5.63 -28.46 -5.82
C ILE A 90 6.00 -29.47 -4.75
N ASP A 91 6.33 -30.69 -5.17
CA ASP A 91 6.64 -31.83 -4.29
C ASP A 91 8.10 -32.27 -4.38
N LYS A 92 8.84 -31.84 -5.41
CA LYS A 92 10.21 -32.28 -5.68
C LYS A 92 11.18 -31.13 -5.84
N GLU A 93 12.44 -31.39 -5.51
CA GLU A 93 13.53 -30.42 -5.64
C GLU A 93 13.69 -29.92 -7.09
N GLU A 94 13.54 -30.83 -8.08
CA GLU A 94 13.70 -30.46 -9.49
C GLU A 94 12.55 -29.56 -10.00
N GLU A 95 11.36 -29.70 -9.45
CA GLU A 95 10.22 -28.83 -9.74
C GLU A 95 10.42 -27.47 -9.10
N PHE A 96 10.88 -27.46 -7.85
CA PHE A 96 11.22 -26.24 -7.13
C PHE A 96 12.33 -25.47 -7.84
N ASP A 97 13.41 -26.13 -8.26
CA ASP A 97 14.53 -25.50 -8.95
C ASP A 97 14.11 -24.79 -10.23
N LYS A 98 13.21 -25.38 -11.02
CA LYS A 98 12.67 -24.73 -12.23
C LYS A 98 11.93 -23.45 -11.88
N VAL A 99 11.09 -23.47 -10.85
CA VAL A 99 10.34 -22.29 -10.41
C VAL A 99 11.28 -21.24 -9.79
N TYR A 100 12.27 -21.69 -9.02
CA TYR A 100 13.25 -20.80 -8.41
C TYR A 100 14.05 -20.02 -9.45
N GLU A 101 14.61 -20.70 -10.45
CA GLU A 101 15.39 -20.04 -11.52
C GLU A 101 14.52 -19.14 -12.41
N LEU A 102 13.25 -19.50 -12.59
CA LEU A 102 12.29 -18.67 -13.33
C LEU A 102 11.96 -17.36 -12.61
N LEU A 103 11.80 -17.42 -11.29
CA LEU A 103 11.31 -16.30 -10.49
C LEU A 103 12.41 -15.51 -9.79
N LYS A 104 13.62 -16.06 -9.70
CA LYS A 104 14.78 -15.37 -9.17
C LYS A 104 15.12 -14.17 -10.06
N GLY A 105 14.92 -12.97 -9.52
CA GLY A 105 15.20 -11.71 -10.22
C GLY A 105 14.06 -11.20 -11.10
N VAL A 106 12.88 -11.81 -11.04
CA VAL A 106 11.68 -11.23 -11.66
C VAL A 106 11.33 -9.94 -10.93
N ASN A 107 11.18 -8.87 -11.69
CA ASN A 107 10.63 -7.59 -11.25
C ASN A 107 9.15 -7.53 -11.67
N HIS A 108 8.38 -6.63 -11.09
CA HIS A 108 6.94 -6.43 -11.39
C HIS A 108 5.99 -7.53 -10.87
N MET A 109 6.46 -8.36 -9.98
CA MET A 109 5.64 -9.30 -9.22
C MET A 109 5.84 -9.09 -7.73
N LEU A 110 4.73 -9.11 -7.02
CA LEU A 110 4.72 -9.08 -5.56
C LEU A 110 4.56 -10.51 -5.05
N PHE A 111 5.36 -10.86 -4.05
CA PHE A 111 5.36 -12.19 -3.44
C PHE A 111 5.07 -12.12 -1.95
N ARG A 112 4.42 -13.16 -1.41
CA ARG A 112 4.19 -13.32 0.02
C ARG A 112 4.30 -14.78 0.43
N GLY A 113 5.22 -15.09 1.34
CA GLY A 113 5.33 -16.41 1.95
C GLY A 113 4.40 -16.55 3.17
N GLN A 114 3.75 -17.71 3.29
CA GLN A 114 3.01 -18.13 4.48
C GLN A 114 3.34 -19.57 4.83
N ARG A 115 3.64 -19.86 6.10
CA ARG A 115 4.05 -21.19 6.59
C ARG A 115 2.99 -22.28 6.45
N GLU A 116 1.73 -21.88 6.35
CA GLU A 116 0.59 -22.79 6.23
C GLU A 116 -0.21 -22.46 4.96
N SER A 117 -0.34 -23.43 4.05
CA SER A 117 -1.14 -23.27 2.83
C SER A 117 -2.62 -23.06 3.10
N ARG A 118 -3.11 -23.52 4.24
CA ARG A 118 -4.51 -23.37 4.66
C ARG A 118 -4.87 -21.95 5.08
N TRP A 119 -3.90 -21.08 5.43
CA TRP A 119 -4.21 -19.75 5.92
C TRP A 119 -4.71 -18.83 4.81
N ARG A 120 -5.73 -18.05 5.14
CA ARG A 120 -6.25 -16.98 4.29
C ARG A 120 -5.41 -15.71 4.41
N LEU A 121 -5.47 -14.85 3.40
CA LEU A 121 -4.71 -13.59 3.34
C LEU A 121 -5.37 -12.48 4.17
N TYR A 122 -5.56 -12.72 5.45
CA TYR A 122 -5.93 -11.69 6.42
C TYR A 122 -4.69 -10.96 6.93
N SER A 123 -4.77 -9.64 7.13
CA SER A 123 -3.76 -8.92 7.89
C SER A 123 -3.77 -9.34 9.38
N LYS A 124 -2.68 -9.04 10.09
CA LYS A 124 -2.59 -9.38 11.53
C LYS A 124 -3.67 -8.66 12.33
N LEU A 125 -3.96 -7.39 12.01
CA LEU A 125 -5.00 -6.63 12.68
C LEU A 125 -6.41 -7.13 12.35
N GLN A 126 -6.70 -7.49 11.09
CA GLN A 126 -8.00 -8.09 10.74
C GLN A 126 -8.28 -9.33 11.59
N ARG A 127 -7.30 -10.23 11.72
CA ARG A 127 -7.44 -11.42 12.56
C ARG A 127 -7.71 -11.05 14.02
N PHE A 128 -6.96 -10.12 14.58
CA PHE A 128 -7.14 -9.69 15.96
C PHE A 128 -8.46 -8.97 16.19
N TRP A 129 -8.89 -8.16 15.20
CA TRP A 129 -10.18 -7.47 15.21
C TRP A 129 -11.34 -8.45 15.34
N ILE A 130 -11.27 -9.55 14.57
CA ILE A 130 -12.30 -10.60 14.58
C ILE A 130 -12.17 -11.48 15.82
N TRP A 131 -11.01 -12.03 16.11
CA TRP A 131 -10.80 -12.95 17.24
C TRP A 131 -11.04 -12.32 18.62
N HIS A 132 -10.58 -11.09 18.81
CA HIS A 132 -10.78 -10.37 20.07
C HIS A 132 -12.11 -9.62 20.10
N LYS A 133 -12.95 -9.78 19.07
CA LYS A 133 -14.25 -9.11 18.95
C LYS A 133 -14.16 -7.60 19.20
N LEU A 134 -13.09 -6.97 18.69
CA LEU A 134 -12.87 -5.54 18.89
C LEU A 134 -13.99 -4.69 18.31
N TYR A 135 -14.72 -5.20 17.32
CA TYR A 135 -15.93 -4.57 16.78
C TYR A 135 -17.10 -4.45 17.79
N GLU A 136 -17.04 -5.18 18.92
CA GLU A 136 -18.02 -5.07 20.00
C GLU A 136 -17.63 -4.00 21.02
N THR A 137 -16.35 -3.72 21.17
CA THR A 137 -15.79 -2.84 22.19
C THR A 137 -15.28 -1.51 21.66
N GLU A 138 -14.85 -1.47 20.40
CA GLU A 138 -14.37 -0.29 19.71
C GLU A 138 -15.49 0.36 18.92
N ASN A 139 -15.52 1.69 18.89
CA ASN A 139 -16.56 2.41 18.16
C ASN A 139 -16.51 2.12 16.65
N ASN A 140 -15.32 2.14 16.07
CA ASN A 140 -15.09 1.69 14.69
C ASN A 140 -13.60 1.40 14.43
N TYR A 141 -13.36 0.68 13.34
CA TYR A 141 -12.02 0.30 12.92
C TYR A 141 -11.13 1.49 12.57
N LEU A 142 -11.71 2.52 11.95
CA LEU A 142 -10.99 3.73 11.58
C LEU A 142 -10.46 4.48 12.81
N ASP A 143 -11.29 4.67 13.84
CA ASP A 143 -10.89 5.33 15.09
C ASP A 143 -9.75 4.58 15.77
N PHE A 144 -9.81 3.24 15.75
CA PHE A 144 -8.74 2.40 16.30
C PHE A 144 -7.42 2.58 15.54
N LEU A 145 -7.47 2.59 14.20
CA LEU A 145 -6.29 2.86 13.37
C LEU A 145 -5.70 4.24 13.60
N GLN A 146 -6.55 5.26 13.69
CA GLN A 146 -6.09 6.63 13.97
C GLN A 146 -5.40 6.74 15.33
N LYS A 147 -5.93 6.05 16.37
CA LYS A 147 -5.26 5.96 17.68
C LYS A 147 -3.89 5.32 17.57
N MET A 148 -3.77 4.20 16.82
CA MET A 148 -2.49 3.51 16.63
C MET A 148 -1.47 4.38 15.91
N VAL A 149 -1.86 5.04 14.82
CA VAL A 149 -1.01 5.97 14.06
C VAL A 149 -0.55 7.12 14.94
N LYS A 150 -1.47 7.74 15.69
CA LYS A 150 -1.15 8.83 16.62
C LYS A 150 -0.16 8.40 17.70
N ALA A 151 -0.38 7.24 18.31
CA ALA A 151 0.51 6.69 19.33
C ALA A 151 1.89 6.32 18.76
N GLY A 152 1.93 5.67 17.59
CA GLY A 152 3.16 5.31 16.90
C GLY A 152 3.97 6.55 16.51
N LYS A 153 3.31 7.56 15.94
CA LYS A 153 3.94 8.83 15.60
C LYS A 153 4.53 9.50 16.84
N ALA A 154 3.74 9.66 17.89
CA ALA A 154 4.19 10.33 19.12
C ALA A 154 5.43 9.68 19.77
N LYS A 155 5.62 8.36 19.56
CA LYS A 155 6.69 7.62 20.23
C LYS A 155 7.92 7.38 19.33
N TYR A 156 7.73 7.25 18.03
CA TYR A 156 8.78 6.76 17.13
C TYR A 156 9.08 7.70 15.95
N GLN A 157 8.48 8.90 15.90
CA GLN A 157 8.67 9.82 14.77
C GLN A 157 10.16 10.13 14.55
N ASP A 158 10.86 10.52 15.60
CA ASP A 158 12.28 10.93 15.50
C ASP A 158 13.15 9.78 14.93
N LYS A 159 12.90 8.55 15.41
CA LYS A 159 13.61 7.37 14.90
C LYS A 159 13.31 7.09 13.43
N MET A 160 12.06 7.27 12.99
CA MET A 160 11.69 7.11 11.59
C MET A 160 12.29 8.21 10.70
N GLU A 161 12.31 9.45 11.18
CA GLU A 161 12.91 10.58 10.46
C GLU A 161 14.40 10.40 10.27
N GLU A 162 15.13 9.93 11.29
CA GLU A 162 16.56 9.63 11.20
C GLU A 162 16.86 8.65 10.05
N ILE A 163 16.12 7.54 9.97
CA ILE A 163 16.30 6.54 8.92
C ILE A 163 15.87 7.06 7.54
N LEU A 164 14.80 7.87 7.48
CA LEU A 164 14.35 8.48 6.23
C LEU A 164 15.38 9.47 5.69
N GLU A 165 15.99 10.28 6.54
CA GLU A 165 17.06 11.21 6.17
C GLU A 165 18.29 10.46 5.64
N GLU A 166 18.72 9.38 6.29
CA GLU A 166 19.82 8.52 5.83
C GLU A 166 19.57 7.91 4.44
N ASN A 167 18.31 7.65 4.10
CA ASN A 167 17.89 7.11 2.81
C ASN A 167 17.43 8.19 1.81
N HIS A 168 17.67 9.47 2.12
CA HIS A 168 17.25 10.62 1.29
C HIS A 168 15.74 10.69 1.06
N MET A 169 14.95 10.23 2.02
CA MET A 169 13.50 10.31 2.04
C MET A 169 13.07 11.48 2.92
N ASP A 170 12.09 12.26 2.49
CA ASP A 170 11.79 13.57 3.07
C ASP A 170 10.40 13.71 3.70
N ALA A 171 9.64 12.62 3.84
CA ALA A 171 8.32 12.69 4.44
C ALA A 171 7.90 11.43 5.20
N ILE A 172 7.38 11.63 6.42
CA ILE A 172 6.61 10.63 7.14
C ILE A 172 5.13 10.73 6.75
N ASN A 173 4.54 9.61 6.38
CA ASN A 173 3.11 9.44 6.12
C ASN A 173 2.50 8.36 7.02
N GLU A 174 1.17 8.25 7.08
CA GLU A 174 0.51 7.32 8.00
C GLU A 174 0.77 5.85 7.64
N ILE A 175 0.97 5.53 6.35
CA ILE A 175 1.38 4.19 5.91
C ILE A 175 2.81 3.88 6.34
N ALA A 176 3.73 4.84 6.27
CA ALA A 176 5.09 4.66 6.76
C ALA A 176 5.10 4.36 8.27
N ILE A 177 4.25 5.03 9.05
CA ILE A 177 4.08 4.77 10.49
C ILE A 177 3.54 3.36 10.72
N LEU A 178 2.48 2.95 10.02
CA LEU A 178 1.92 1.61 10.14
C LEU A 178 2.92 0.53 9.70
N GLY A 179 3.66 0.77 8.62
CA GLY A 179 4.70 -0.14 8.14
C GLY A 179 5.82 -0.33 9.17
N PHE A 180 6.31 0.76 9.75
CA PHE A 180 7.28 0.70 10.84
C PHE A 180 6.76 -0.12 12.03
N LEU A 181 5.55 0.17 12.49
CA LEU A 181 4.93 -0.56 13.58
C LEU A 181 4.78 -2.06 13.27
N GLN A 182 4.41 -2.40 12.01
CA GLN A 182 4.26 -3.78 11.57
C GLN A 182 5.57 -4.57 11.60
N HIS A 183 6.65 -3.98 11.07
CA HIS A 183 7.97 -4.61 11.05
C HIS A 183 8.58 -4.79 12.46
N HIS A 184 7.98 -4.16 13.45
CA HIS A 184 8.35 -4.25 14.86
C HIS A 184 7.22 -4.85 15.73
N GLU A 185 6.49 -5.84 15.20
CA GLU A 185 5.53 -6.73 15.87
C GLU A 185 4.12 -6.19 16.12
N THR A 186 3.83 -4.89 15.94
CA THR A 186 2.47 -4.36 16.11
C THR A 186 1.53 -4.95 15.04
N PRO A 187 0.33 -5.45 15.41
CA PRO A 187 -0.70 -5.80 14.44
C PRO A 187 -1.19 -4.57 13.69
N THR A 188 -1.09 -4.57 12.36
CA THR A 188 -1.57 -3.49 11.48
C THR A 188 -2.49 -4.04 10.39
N PRO A 189 -3.22 -3.17 9.66
CA PRO A 189 -4.05 -3.57 8.54
C PRO A 189 -3.26 -3.96 7.30
N LEU A 190 -1.95 -3.73 7.30
CA LEU A 190 -1.10 -3.99 6.16
C LEU A 190 -0.78 -5.48 6.03
N LEU A 191 -0.64 -5.94 4.81
CA LEU A 191 -0.09 -7.25 4.49
C LEU A 191 1.32 -7.05 3.92
N ASP A 192 2.31 -7.71 4.54
CA ASP A 192 3.68 -7.68 4.04
C ASP A 192 3.79 -8.51 2.78
N TRP A 193 4.29 -7.87 1.73
CA TRP A 193 4.67 -8.48 0.47
C TRP A 193 6.10 -8.05 0.13
N THR A 194 6.70 -8.66 -0.85
CA THR A 194 8.07 -8.34 -1.28
C THR A 194 8.19 -8.49 -2.78
N TYR A 195 9.09 -7.70 -3.39
CA TYR A 195 9.51 -7.92 -4.78
C TYR A 195 10.50 -9.09 -4.94
N SER A 196 10.96 -9.68 -3.84
CA SER A 196 11.91 -10.78 -3.86
C SER A 196 11.23 -12.13 -3.63
N PHE A 197 11.27 -12.99 -4.64
CA PHE A 197 10.82 -14.37 -4.49
C PHE A 197 11.58 -15.10 -3.38
N GLN A 198 12.91 -14.87 -3.28
CA GLN A 198 13.75 -15.48 -2.24
C GLN A 198 13.32 -15.05 -0.83
N ASN A 199 13.05 -13.75 -0.63
CA ASN A 199 12.57 -13.26 0.68
C ASN A 199 11.21 -13.89 1.03
N SER A 200 10.32 -14.05 0.06
CA SER A 200 9.03 -14.70 0.30
C SER A 200 9.17 -16.18 0.66
N LEU A 201 10.13 -16.89 0.05
CA LEU A 201 10.47 -18.26 0.45
C LEU A 201 10.99 -18.33 1.87
N PHE A 202 11.86 -17.38 2.27
CA PHE A 202 12.34 -17.27 3.64
C PHE A 202 11.18 -17.13 4.62
N PHE A 203 10.23 -16.21 4.38
CA PHE A 203 9.05 -16.04 5.22
C PHE A 203 8.14 -17.27 5.28
N GLY A 204 8.07 -18.04 4.20
CA GLY A 204 7.31 -19.28 4.14
C GLY A 204 7.98 -20.43 4.89
N THR A 205 9.31 -20.42 4.99
CA THR A 205 10.10 -21.52 5.59
C THR A 205 10.67 -21.21 6.97
N ASP A 206 10.76 -19.92 7.37
CA ASP A 206 11.29 -19.55 8.68
C ASP A 206 10.43 -20.09 9.83
N ASN A 207 11.04 -20.91 10.70
CA ASN A 207 10.36 -21.61 11.80
C ASN A 207 9.15 -22.46 11.36
N ILE A 208 9.26 -23.10 10.19
CA ILE A 208 8.22 -24.01 9.72
C ILE A 208 8.21 -25.28 10.57
N GLU A 209 7.02 -25.69 10.98
CA GLU A 209 6.85 -26.98 11.68
C GLU A 209 6.74 -28.11 10.64
N SER A 210 7.57 -29.16 10.80
CA SER A 210 7.56 -30.33 9.93
C SER A 210 6.44 -31.33 10.27
N ASN A 211 5.51 -30.95 11.12
CA ASN A 211 4.40 -31.82 11.54
C ASN A 211 3.49 -32.11 10.34
N VAL A 212 3.39 -33.39 10.02
CA VAL A 212 2.45 -33.89 9.01
C VAL A 212 1.03 -33.76 9.58
N GLY A 213 0.23 -32.86 8.99
CA GLY A 213 -1.18 -32.71 9.34
C GLY A 213 -2.03 -33.86 8.79
N MET A 214 -3.27 -33.97 9.28
CA MET A 214 -4.21 -34.99 8.78
C MET A 214 -4.71 -34.70 7.37
N LYS A 215 -4.73 -33.42 6.96
CA LYS A 215 -5.18 -32.98 5.63
C LYS A 215 -3.98 -32.76 4.73
N GLU A 216 -4.11 -33.07 3.45
CA GLU A 216 -3.06 -32.85 2.45
C GLU A 216 -2.52 -31.41 2.50
N ILE A 217 -3.40 -30.42 2.58
CA ILE A 217 -3.04 -28.99 2.59
C ILE A 217 -2.16 -28.60 3.79
N ASP A 218 -2.20 -29.33 4.91
CA ASP A 218 -1.40 -29.09 6.10
C ASP A 218 0.10 -29.37 5.88
N ASN A 219 0.42 -30.18 4.85
CA ASN A 219 1.79 -30.57 4.52
C ASN A 219 2.51 -29.56 3.63
N TYR A 220 1.86 -28.43 3.32
CA TYR A 220 2.40 -27.45 2.42
C TYR A 220 2.45 -26.06 3.07
N PHE A 221 3.46 -25.30 2.67
CA PHE A 221 3.47 -23.85 2.82
C PHE A 221 3.17 -23.20 1.47
N SER A 222 2.84 -21.89 1.46
CA SER A 222 2.50 -21.22 0.22
C SER A 222 3.33 -19.97 -0.01
N VAL A 223 3.73 -19.76 -1.26
CA VAL A 223 4.18 -18.47 -1.78
C VAL A 223 3.12 -17.94 -2.74
N TYR A 224 2.44 -16.89 -2.33
CA TYR A 224 1.48 -16.17 -3.15
C TYR A 224 2.19 -15.18 -4.04
N TYR A 225 1.59 -14.89 -5.22
CA TYR A 225 2.08 -13.85 -6.11
C TYR A 225 0.93 -13.05 -6.72
N ILE A 226 1.19 -11.77 -6.99
CA ILE A 226 0.29 -10.84 -7.69
C ILE A 226 1.14 -10.05 -8.68
N GLN A 227 0.63 -9.83 -9.89
CA GLN A 227 1.31 -8.97 -10.86
C GLN A 227 0.93 -7.51 -10.58
N GLU A 228 1.91 -6.60 -10.60
CA GLU A 228 1.64 -5.16 -10.36
C GLU A 228 0.58 -4.59 -11.29
N LYS A 229 0.53 -5.03 -12.55
CA LYS A 229 -0.49 -4.61 -13.53
C LYS A 229 -1.91 -4.88 -13.08
N ASP A 230 -2.14 -5.89 -12.21
CA ASP A 230 -3.47 -6.26 -11.74
C ASP A 230 -4.04 -5.24 -10.75
N PHE A 231 -3.17 -4.48 -10.07
CA PHE A 231 -3.58 -3.32 -9.26
C PHE A 231 -3.94 -2.09 -10.11
N GLY A 232 -3.42 -1.99 -11.33
CA GLY A 232 -3.59 -0.82 -12.19
C GLY A 232 -5.02 -0.59 -12.67
N GLN A 233 -5.91 -1.57 -12.53
CA GLN A 233 -7.27 -1.48 -13.04
C GLN A 233 -8.29 -0.90 -12.05
N GLY A 234 -8.04 -0.92 -10.75
CA GLY A 234 -8.94 -0.41 -9.71
C GLY A 234 -8.25 0.31 -8.56
N GLY A 235 -6.92 0.41 -8.58
CA GLY A 235 -6.14 0.99 -7.50
C GLY A 235 -5.96 2.50 -7.60
N MET A 236 -5.32 3.05 -6.57
CA MET A 236 -4.94 4.46 -6.46
C MET A 236 -4.20 4.96 -7.70
N ARG A 237 -3.35 4.12 -8.32
CA ARG A 237 -2.63 4.43 -9.55
C ARG A 237 -3.55 4.82 -10.68
N LYS A 238 -4.61 4.04 -10.95
CA LYS A 238 -5.56 4.36 -12.03
C LYS A 238 -6.32 5.66 -11.75
N ILE A 239 -6.74 5.87 -10.50
CA ILE A 239 -7.40 7.12 -10.09
C ILE A 239 -6.46 8.30 -10.34
N LEU A 240 -5.19 8.17 -10.00
CA LEU A 240 -4.17 9.19 -10.20
C LEU A 240 -3.85 9.37 -11.69
N ASP A 241 -3.56 8.30 -12.42
CA ASP A 241 -3.22 8.35 -13.85
C ASP A 241 -4.41 8.88 -14.68
N ASP A 242 -5.62 8.42 -14.43
CA ASP A 242 -6.81 8.91 -15.09
C ASP A 242 -7.11 10.37 -14.74
N SER A 243 -6.92 10.75 -13.49
CA SER A 243 -7.12 12.13 -13.03
C SER A 243 -6.05 13.06 -13.57
N LEU A 244 -4.80 12.60 -13.61
CA LEU A 244 -3.65 13.39 -14.05
C LEU A 244 -3.59 13.50 -15.58
N ASN A 245 -3.94 12.45 -16.32
CA ASN A 245 -3.83 12.42 -17.78
C ASN A 245 -5.05 13.07 -18.47
N ARG A 246 -6.28 12.84 -17.97
CA ARG A 246 -7.48 13.40 -18.61
C ARG A 246 -7.60 14.91 -18.55
N LEU A 247 -7.09 15.51 -17.51
CA LEU A 247 -7.33 16.92 -17.21
C LEU A 247 -6.05 17.75 -17.21
N GLY A 248 -4.88 17.11 -17.35
CA GLY A 248 -3.60 17.81 -17.32
C GLY A 248 -3.51 18.94 -18.34
N THR A 249 -3.96 18.71 -19.57
CA THR A 249 -3.90 19.71 -20.65
C THR A 249 -4.97 20.80 -20.49
N GLU A 250 -6.21 20.44 -20.18
CA GLU A 250 -7.31 21.41 -20.05
C GLU A 250 -7.11 22.31 -18.83
N LEU A 251 -6.65 21.73 -17.73
CA LEU A 251 -6.34 22.49 -16.52
C LEU A 251 -5.14 23.39 -16.70
N LYS A 252 -4.12 22.91 -17.36
CA LYS A 252 -2.94 23.67 -17.72
C LYS A 252 -3.34 24.96 -18.46
N LEU A 253 -4.21 24.83 -19.47
CA LEU A 253 -4.71 25.98 -20.23
C LEU A 253 -5.57 26.89 -19.37
N ALA A 254 -6.53 26.36 -18.61
CA ALA A 254 -7.40 27.15 -17.75
C ALA A 254 -6.61 27.91 -16.64
N PHE A 255 -5.57 27.30 -16.09
CA PHE A 255 -4.69 27.97 -15.14
C PHE A 255 -3.85 29.05 -15.80
N MET A 256 -3.30 28.79 -16.99
CA MET A 256 -2.53 29.79 -17.72
C MET A 256 -3.38 31.02 -18.05
N GLU A 257 -4.60 30.80 -18.55
CA GLU A 257 -5.55 31.88 -18.88
C GLU A 257 -5.95 32.72 -17.66
N LYS A 258 -6.12 32.09 -16.48
CA LYS A 258 -6.52 32.79 -15.26
C LYS A 258 -5.38 33.43 -14.47
N LEU A 259 -4.15 32.91 -14.59
CA LEU A 259 -3.00 33.39 -13.84
C LEU A 259 -2.16 34.39 -14.61
N ALA A 260 -2.20 34.35 -15.93
CA ALA A 260 -1.51 35.33 -16.76
C ALA A 260 -2.20 36.71 -16.62
N VAL A 261 -1.39 37.70 -16.33
CA VAL A 261 -1.84 39.10 -16.23
C VAL A 261 -1.83 39.76 -17.62
N ASP A 262 -0.94 39.27 -18.50
CA ASP A 262 -0.79 39.72 -19.88
C ASP A 262 -0.30 38.59 -20.81
N GLU A 263 -0.12 38.88 -22.11
CA GLU A 263 0.34 37.90 -23.12
C GLU A 263 1.77 37.41 -22.84
N ASP A 264 2.64 38.23 -22.29
CA ASP A 264 4.02 37.86 -21.96
C ASP A 264 4.10 36.90 -20.79
N ASP A 265 3.27 37.09 -19.78
CA ASP A 265 3.11 36.15 -18.67
C ASP A 265 2.54 34.81 -19.14
N PHE A 266 1.53 34.84 -20.02
CA PHE A 266 0.95 33.61 -20.61
C PHE A 266 2.02 32.82 -21.37
N LYS A 267 2.85 33.48 -22.16
CA LYS A 267 3.92 32.85 -22.92
C LYS A 267 4.99 32.23 -22.00
N LYS A 268 5.43 32.95 -20.98
CA LYS A 268 6.39 32.44 -19.99
C LYS A 268 5.83 31.26 -19.20
N MET A 269 4.55 31.31 -18.82
CA MET A 269 3.89 30.19 -18.18
C MET A 269 3.80 28.98 -19.10
N LYS A 270 3.49 29.19 -20.38
CA LYS A 270 3.45 28.12 -21.36
C LYS A 270 4.81 27.44 -21.52
N GLU A 271 5.88 28.20 -21.65
CA GLU A 271 7.26 27.70 -21.71
C GLU A 271 7.63 26.91 -20.43
N LEU A 272 7.34 27.44 -19.25
CA LEU A 272 7.58 26.78 -17.99
C LEU A 272 6.79 25.46 -17.81
N PHE A 273 5.58 25.40 -18.34
CA PHE A 273 4.76 24.19 -18.31
C PHE A 273 5.12 23.17 -19.42
N GLU A 274 5.74 23.59 -20.49
CA GLU A 274 6.27 22.71 -21.55
C GLU A 274 7.65 22.17 -21.20
N GLU A 275 8.52 22.96 -20.60
CA GLU A 275 9.86 22.53 -20.18
C GLU A 275 9.85 21.62 -18.95
N ARG A 276 8.88 21.80 -18.06
CA ARG A 276 8.76 20.98 -16.82
C ARG A 276 7.61 19.99 -17.02
N SER A 277 7.94 18.71 -17.00
CA SER A 277 6.91 17.70 -16.82
C SER A 277 6.03 18.13 -15.64
N PHE A 278 4.73 18.34 -15.89
CA PHE A 278 3.76 18.72 -14.84
C PHE A 278 3.76 17.70 -13.68
N PHE A 279 4.23 16.51 -13.99
CA PHE A 279 4.31 15.34 -13.13
C PHE A 279 5.74 14.82 -13.06
N ASP A 280 6.69 15.70 -12.71
CA ASP A 280 8.03 15.24 -12.35
C ASP A 280 7.92 14.38 -11.10
N THR A 281 8.02 13.08 -11.32
CA THR A 281 7.90 12.04 -10.29
C THR A 281 8.89 12.24 -9.14
N ASN A 282 10.07 12.80 -9.39
CA ASN A 282 11.05 13.12 -8.35
C ASN A 282 10.58 14.21 -7.38
N ARG A 283 9.59 15.02 -7.75
CA ARG A 283 9.01 16.06 -6.88
C ARG A 283 7.78 15.60 -6.11
N ILE A 284 7.23 14.42 -6.44
CA ILE A 284 6.10 13.83 -5.73
C ILE A 284 6.58 13.17 -4.43
N LYS A 285 7.87 12.80 -4.34
CA LYS A 285 8.50 12.38 -3.07
C LYS A 285 8.27 13.47 -2.03
N GLY A 286 7.61 13.13 -0.93
CA GLY A 286 7.32 14.07 0.15
C GLY A 286 6.26 15.12 -0.14
N SER A 287 5.53 15.00 -1.24
CA SER A 287 4.46 15.95 -1.56
C SER A 287 3.29 15.86 -0.58
N GLY A 288 2.57 16.98 -0.39
CA GLY A 288 1.33 17.03 0.36
C GLY A 288 0.29 16.01 -0.14
N LEU A 289 0.33 15.62 -1.42
CA LEU A 289 -0.49 14.58 -2.02
C LEU A 289 -0.29 13.22 -1.34
N ILE A 290 0.96 12.75 -1.21
CA ILE A 290 1.24 11.44 -0.58
C ILE A 290 0.75 11.44 0.86
N LYS A 291 0.98 12.53 1.60
CA LYS A 291 0.47 12.66 2.97
C LYS A 291 -1.06 12.59 3.03
N GLN A 292 -1.75 13.18 2.06
CA GLN A 292 -3.21 13.13 2.00
C GLN A 292 -3.73 11.75 1.59
N LEU A 293 -3.17 11.17 0.54
CA LEU A 293 -3.57 9.85 0.05
C LEU A 293 -3.34 8.74 1.08
N THR A 294 -2.29 8.86 1.89
CA THR A 294 -1.92 7.87 2.91
C THR A 294 -2.59 8.10 4.26
N ARG A 295 -3.46 9.12 4.39
CA ARG A 295 -4.28 9.28 5.59
C ARG A 295 -5.29 8.14 5.71
N ILE A 296 -5.39 7.56 6.88
CA ILE A 296 -6.28 6.42 7.15
C ILE A 296 -7.72 6.74 6.76
N GLU A 297 -8.19 7.96 7.04
CA GLU A 297 -9.54 8.42 6.68
C GLU A 297 -9.83 8.39 5.18
N ASN A 298 -8.80 8.48 4.33
CA ASN A 298 -8.92 8.37 2.88
C ASN A 298 -8.74 6.92 2.42
N LEU A 299 -7.81 6.20 3.03
CA LEU A 299 -7.47 4.82 2.65
C LEU A 299 -8.62 3.84 2.87
N VAL A 300 -9.47 4.05 3.86
CA VAL A 300 -10.65 3.19 4.09
C VAL A 300 -11.63 3.19 2.91
N ASN A 301 -11.54 4.18 2.03
CA ASN A 301 -12.36 4.26 0.82
C ASN A 301 -11.68 3.64 -0.41
N ILE A 302 -10.42 3.22 -0.30
CA ILE A 302 -9.68 2.54 -1.37
C ILE A 302 -9.76 1.04 -1.10
N PRO A 303 -10.48 0.28 -1.94
CA PRO A 303 -10.77 -1.13 -1.64
C PRO A 303 -9.54 -1.98 -1.45
N VAL A 304 -8.62 -1.97 -2.41
CA VAL A 304 -7.32 -2.66 -2.37
C VAL A 304 -6.29 -1.82 -3.11
N THR A 305 -5.13 -1.64 -2.52
CA THR A 305 -3.99 -0.98 -3.17
C THR A 305 -2.66 -1.48 -2.59
N TYR A 306 -1.55 -1.12 -3.22
CA TYR A 306 -0.24 -1.41 -2.67
C TYR A 306 0.61 -0.14 -2.57
N PHE A 307 1.58 -0.16 -1.66
CA PHE A 307 2.54 0.91 -1.41
C PHE A 307 3.95 0.36 -1.50
N SER A 308 4.79 1.04 -2.26
CA SER A 308 6.19 0.66 -2.48
C SER A 308 7.06 1.88 -2.65
N ASP A 309 8.32 1.76 -2.24
CA ASP A 309 9.38 2.73 -2.54
C ASP A 309 10.15 2.38 -3.83
N SER A 310 9.73 1.33 -4.54
CA SER A 310 10.34 0.96 -5.81
C SER A 310 9.97 1.94 -6.92
N GLU A 311 10.97 2.39 -7.68
CA GLU A 311 10.79 3.31 -8.80
C GLU A 311 10.17 2.66 -10.03
N SER A 312 10.02 1.32 -10.05
CA SER A 312 9.90 0.58 -11.30
C SER A 312 8.68 0.93 -12.15
N ASP A 313 7.51 1.24 -11.59
CA ASP A 313 6.33 1.52 -12.43
C ASP A 313 5.25 2.43 -11.80
N SER A 314 5.32 2.72 -10.52
CA SER A 314 4.22 3.45 -9.87
C SER A 314 4.31 4.96 -10.06
N HIS A 315 5.44 5.49 -10.48
CA HIS A 315 5.75 6.92 -10.47
C HIS A 315 5.49 7.62 -9.12
N LEU A 316 5.07 6.86 -8.10
CA LEU A 316 4.78 7.31 -6.75
C LEU A 316 5.69 6.57 -5.78
N ILE A 317 6.56 7.30 -5.12
CA ILE A 317 7.40 6.75 -4.06
C ILE A 317 6.79 7.15 -2.73
N PHE A 318 6.48 6.14 -1.95
CA PHE A 318 5.95 6.32 -0.60
C PHE A 318 7.10 6.11 0.38
N SER A 319 7.56 7.08 1.07
CA SER A 319 8.65 7.01 2.05
C SER A 319 8.44 5.91 3.11
N LEU A 320 8.51 4.64 2.69
CA LEU A 320 8.26 3.46 3.52
C LEU A 320 9.53 2.89 4.13
N THR A 321 10.68 3.11 3.49
CA THR A 321 11.98 2.57 3.92
C THR A 321 12.48 3.32 5.15
N ASN A 322 11.81 3.10 6.26
CA ASN A 322 12.08 3.73 7.56
C ASN A 322 12.57 2.72 8.61
N SER A 323 12.99 1.54 8.17
CA SER A 323 13.68 0.53 8.97
C SER A 323 14.58 -0.35 8.09
N GLY A 324 15.64 -0.91 8.67
CA GLY A 324 16.52 -1.85 7.98
C GLY A 324 15.77 -3.10 7.52
N ASN A 325 14.77 -3.54 8.28
CA ASN A 325 13.91 -4.66 7.93
C ASN A 325 13.19 -4.42 6.59
N ILE A 326 12.52 -3.28 6.43
CA ILE A 326 11.78 -2.95 5.20
C ILE A 326 12.73 -2.94 3.99
N LYS A 327 13.91 -2.32 4.14
CA LYS A 327 14.93 -2.20 3.09
C LYS A 327 15.41 -3.57 2.61
N ASN A 328 15.87 -4.41 3.52
CA ASN A 328 16.44 -5.71 3.19
C ASN A 328 15.40 -6.68 2.66
N GLN A 329 14.19 -6.58 3.16
CA GLN A 329 13.05 -7.38 2.71
C GLN A 329 12.52 -6.96 1.34
N LYS A 330 12.96 -5.83 0.77
CA LYS A 330 12.35 -5.20 -0.42
C LYS A 330 10.83 -5.08 -0.24
N GLY A 331 10.46 -4.54 0.93
CA GLY A 331 9.11 -4.58 1.44
C GLY A 331 8.10 -3.80 0.60
N VAL A 332 6.95 -4.38 0.46
CA VAL A 332 5.75 -3.79 -0.16
C VAL A 332 4.59 -4.03 0.78
N PHE A 333 3.75 -3.02 0.98
CA PHE A 333 2.56 -3.18 1.78
C PHE A 333 1.32 -3.22 0.90
N ILE A 334 0.51 -4.26 1.06
CA ILE A 334 -0.83 -4.28 0.47
C ILE A 334 -1.83 -3.87 1.54
N TRP A 335 -2.65 -2.88 1.19
CA TRP A 335 -3.80 -2.41 1.94
C TRP A 335 -5.06 -3.12 1.44
N ASN A 336 -5.85 -3.63 2.38
CA ASN A 336 -7.20 -4.10 2.14
C ASN A 336 -8.13 -3.32 3.08
N ALA A 337 -9.01 -2.50 2.52
CA ALA A 337 -9.94 -1.69 3.30
C ALA A 337 -11.06 -2.52 3.93
N ASP A 338 -11.35 -3.71 3.40
CA ASP A 338 -12.40 -4.58 3.93
C ASP A 338 -11.90 -5.29 5.19
N VAL A 339 -12.52 -4.98 6.32
CA VAL A 339 -12.12 -5.53 7.63
C VAL A 339 -12.54 -6.99 7.79
N SER A 340 -13.52 -7.46 7.03
CA SER A 340 -14.13 -8.78 7.16
C SER A 340 -13.66 -9.79 6.13
N LYS A 341 -13.28 -9.33 4.94
CA LYS A 341 -12.87 -10.19 3.83
C LYS A 341 -11.34 -10.26 3.71
N PRO A 342 -10.75 -11.43 3.51
CA PRO A 342 -9.34 -11.55 3.21
C PRO A 342 -9.03 -11.01 1.81
N LEU A 343 -7.75 -10.74 1.55
CA LEU A 343 -7.30 -10.08 0.33
C LEU A 343 -7.71 -10.84 -0.95
N GLU A 344 -7.64 -12.17 -0.95
CA GLU A 344 -7.99 -13.00 -2.12
C GLU A 344 -9.45 -12.87 -2.51
N ILE A 345 -10.36 -12.73 -1.54
CA ILE A 345 -11.78 -12.53 -1.82
C ILE A 345 -12.01 -11.11 -2.34
N LYS A 346 -11.49 -10.11 -1.63
CA LYS A 346 -11.67 -8.72 -2.00
C LYS A 346 -11.02 -8.38 -3.34
N GLY A 347 -9.82 -8.89 -3.58
CA GLY A 347 -9.10 -8.71 -4.85
C GLY A 347 -9.85 -9.34 -6.03
N ASN A 348 -10.37 -10.57 -5.88
CA ASN A 348 -11.15 -11.23 -6.92
C ASN A 348 -12.46 -10.47 -7.24
N GLU A 349 -13.17 -9.96 -6.21
CA GLU A 349 -14.35 -9.13 -6.42
C GLU A 349 -14.02 -7.90 -7.29
N LEU A 350 -13.02 -7.13 -6.91
CA LEU A 350 -12.60 -5.92 -7.62
C LEU A 350 -12.11 -6.22 -9.04
N TYR A 351 -11.35 -7.30 -9.19
CA TYR A 351 -10.86 -7.70 -10.50
C TYR A 351 -12.02 -8.06 -11.43
N ASN A 352 -12.98 -8.84 -10.95
CA ASN A 352 -14.15 -9.23 -11.73
C ASN A 352 -15.07 -8.03 -12.05
N GLU A 353 -15.21 -7.07 -11.15
CA GLU A 353 -15.97 -5.83 -11.39
C GLU A 353 -15.33 -4.94 -12.48
N SER A 354 -14.00 -4.97 -12.60
CA SER A 354 -13.25 -4.12 -13.53
C SER A 354 -13.09 -4.71 -14.94
N ARG A 355 -13.45 -5.97 -15.16
CA ARG A 355 -13.21 -6.71 -16.41
C ARG A 355 -14.24 -6.39 -17.51
N SER A 356 -13.78 -6.52 -18.74
CA SER A 356 -14.67 -6.54 -19.88
C SER A 356 -15.36 -7.91 -19.98
N LYS A 357 -16.63 -7.94 -20.44
CA LYS A 357 -17.40 -9.18 -20.65
C LYS A 357 -16.77 -10.18 -21.67
N SER A 358 -15.70 -9.77 -22.34
CA SER A 358 -14.99 -10.58 -23.34
C SER A 358 -13.83 -11.39 -22.80
N GLU A 359 -13.47 -11.21 -21.51
CA GLU A 359 -12.35 -11.93 -20.91
C GLU A 359 -12.83 -13.22 -20.21
N PRO A 360 -11.97 -14.27 -20.09
CA PRO A 360 -12.37 -15.54 -19.48
C PRO A 360 -12.87 -15.37 -18.04
N GLU A 361 -13.90 -16.10 -17.65
CA GLU A 361 -14.54 -16.00 -16.33
C GLU A 361 -13.67 -16.45 -15.16
N ASP A 362 -12.58 -17.19 -15.41
CA ASP A 362 -11.79 -17.89 -14.39
C ASP A 362 -10.50 -17.21 -13.96
N TYR A 363 -10.32 -15.93 -14.25
CA TYR A 363 -9.10 -15.25 -13.82
C TYR A 363 -9.12 -15.01 -12.30
N ARG A 364 -7.95 -15.18 -11.68
CA ARG A 364 -7.74 -14.95 -10.26
C ARG A 364 -6.81 -13.75 -10.05
N PHE A 365 -7.12 -12.90 -9.09
CA PHE A 365 -6.30 -11.75 -8.70
C PHE A 365 -4.90 -12.17 -8.24
N SER A 366 -4.79 -13.33 -7.59
CA SER A 366 -3.53 -13.86 -7.07
C SER A 366 -3.38 -15.34 -7.44
N GLY A 367 -2.16 -15.73 -7.76
CA GLY A 367 -1.78 -17.13 -7.83
C GLY A 367 -0.95 -17.55 -6.62
N CYS A 368 -0.70 -18.86 -6.47
CA CYS A 368 0.17 -19.37 -5.44
C CYS A 368 0.91 -20.65 -5.83
N TYR A 369 2.13 -20.77 -5.32
CA TYR A 369 2.88 -22.01 -5.27
C TYR A 369 2.65 -22.64 -3.90
N ASN A 370 2.08 -23.85 -3.87
CA ASN A 370 1.97 -24.66 -2.66
C ASN A 370 3.16 -25.62 -2.66
N ILE A 371 4.09 -25.41 -1.73
CA ILE A 371 5.38 -26.10 -1.69
C ILE A 371 5.38 -27.06 -0.52
N ASN A 372 5.74 -28.31 -0.77
CA ASN A 372 5.79 -29.33 0.29
C ASN A 372 6.80 -28.92 1.37
N LYS A 373 6.38 -28.99 2.63
CA LYS A 373 7.20 -28.60 3.79
C LYS A 373 8.47 -29.43 3.94
N GLU A 374 8.49 -30.65 3.42
CA GLU A 374 9.69 -31.50 3.39
C GLU A 374 10.84 -30.86 2.58
N LEU A 375 10.54 -29.97 1.63
CA LEU A 375 11.54 -29.24 0.87
C LEU A 375 12.15 -28.04 1.65
N ALA A 376 11.61 -27.66 2.80
CA ALA A 376 12.06 -26.49 3.53
C ALA A 376 13.58 -26.51 3.87
N PRO A 377 14.20 -27.61 4.32
CA PRO A 377 15.64 -27.65 4.55
C PRO A 377 16.46 -27.40 3.28
N TYR A 378 16.04 -27.98 2.14
CA TYR A 378 16.68 -27.76 0.86
C TYR A 378 16.58 -26.30 0.41
N ILE A 379 15.39 -25.70 0.57
CA ILE A 379 15.13 -24.31 0.22
C ILE A 379 15.98 -23.35 1.08
N LEU A 380 16.02 -23.57 2.41
CA LEU A 380 16.81 -22.74 3.33
C LEU A 380 18.32 -22.81 2.99
N ALA A 381 18.84 -24.00 2.67
CA ALA A 381 20.24 -24.13 2.26
C ALA A 381 20.55 -23.40 0.94
N LYS A 382 19.57 -23.33 0.02
CA LYS A 382 19.69 -22.58 -1.24
C LYS A 382 19.64 -21.07 -0.99
N LEU A 383 18.72 -20.61 -0.13
CA LEU A 383 18.61 -19.21 0.27
C LEU A 383 19.86 -18.69 0.99
N GLU A 384 20.46 -19.49 1.87
CA GLU A 384 21.70 -19.15 2.56
C GLU A 384 22.86 -18.95 1.57
N LYS A 385 22.96 -19.80 0.55
CA LYS A 385 23.95 -19.62 -0.54
C LYS A 385 23.75 -18.33 -1.33
N ASP A 386 22.51 -17.88 -1.45
CA ASP A 386 22.16 -16.61 -2.12
C ASP A 386 22.25 -15.40 -1.16
N GLY A 387 22.68 -15.60 0.10
CA GLY A 387 22.85 -14.56 1.11
C GLY A 387 21.55 -14.12 1.80
N VAL A 388 20.47 -14.87 1.62
CA VAL A 388 19.19 -14.60 2.29
C VAL A 388 19.17 -15.38 3.61
N THR A 389 19.63 -14.73 4.67
CA THR A 389 19.68 -15.28 6.03
C THR A 389 18.73 -14.53 6.97
N ARG A 390 18.57 -15.04 8.18
CA ARG A 390 17.73 -14.40 9.19
C ARG A 390 18.26 -13.02 9.58
N GLU A 391 19.58 -12.89 9.73
CA GLU A 391 20.25 -11.63 10.08
C GLU A 391 20.12 -10.60 8.95
N PHE A 392 20.15 -11.06 7.70
CA PHE A 392 19.89 -10.20 6.55
C PHE A 392 18.43 -9.71 6.53
N ILE A 393 17.47 -10.60 6.77
CA ILE A 393 16.04 -10.28 6.69
C ILE A 393 15.58 -9.40 7.88
N TYR A 394 16.15 -9.62 9.08
CA TYR A 394 15.76 -8.94 10.32
C TYR A 394 16.96 -8.24 11.00
N PRO A 395 17.58 -7.22 10.38
CA PRO A 395 18.69 -6.50 11.00
C PRO A 395 18.25 -5.72 12.26
N ASP A 396 16.98 -5.29 12.35
CA ASP A 396 16.43 -4.48 13.44
C ASP A 396 15.57 -5.34 14.39
N SER A 397 16.03 -6.53 14.77
CA SER A 397 15.24 -7.50 15.55
C SER A 397 14.98 -7.10 17.02
N ASP A 398 15.71 -6.14 17.55
CA ASP A 398 15.66 -5.78 18.98
C ASP A 398 14.50 -4.86 19.35
N LEU A 399 13.85 -4.23 18.37
CA LEU A 399 12.74 -3.32 18.60
C LEU A 399 11.40 -4.05 18.56
N ASN A 400 10.61 -3.91 19.63
CA ASN A 400 9.24 -4.42 19.70
C ASN A 400 8.26 -3.28 20.01
N THR A 401 7.27 -3.10 19.14
CA THR A 401 6.26 -2.03 19.25
C THR A 401 4.86 -2.55 19.58
N LEU A 402 4.70 -3.82 19.94
CA LEU A 402 3.40 -4.46 20.25
C LEU A 402 2.59 -3.70 21.31
N HIS A 403 3.28 -3.05 22.27
CA HIS A 403 2.63 -2.24 23.31
C HIS A 403 1.73 -1.13 22.72
N ILE A 404 2.03 -0.60 21.52
CA ILE A 404 1.17 0.41 20.86
C ILE A 404 -0.24 -0.16 20.64
N TYR A 405 -0.35 -1.40 20.15
CA TYR A 405 -1.64 -2.07 19.99
C TYR A 405 -2.32 -2.33 21.34
N GLU A 406 -1.57 -2.83 22.32
CA GLU A 406 -2.11 -3.15 23.63
C GLU A 406 -2.61 -1.91 24.37
N ASP A 407 -1.90 -0.79 24.26
CA ASP A 407 -2.32 0.48 24.88
C ASP A 407 -3.57 1.05 24.18
N CYS A 408 -3.65 0.96 22.87
CA CYS A 408 -4.86 1.37 22.13
C CYS A 408 -6.07 0.53 22.50
N LYS A 409 -5.91 -0.79 22.67
CA LYS A 409 -6.97 -1.71 23.10
C LYS A 409 -7.46 -1.42 24.51
N ARG A 410 -6.55 -1.12 25.46
CA ARG A 410 -6.89 -0.82 26.87
C ARG A 410 -7.61 0.51 27.05
N ALA A 411 -7.32 1.50 26.20
CA ALA A 411 -7.93 2.81 26.30
C ALA A 411 -9.44 2.81 26.04
N THR A 412 -9.99 1.76 25.46
CA THR A 412 -11.40 1.60 25.11
C THR A 412 -12.20 0.80 26.13
N THR A 413 -11.53 0.12 27.05
CA THR A 413 -12.17 -0.68 28.12
C THR A 413 -12.46 0.13 29.39
N LYS A 414 -12.23 1.43 29.39
CA LYS A 414 -12.57 2.39 30.46
C LYS A 414 -13.67 3.35 30.00
#